data_06c174dac6f2d5664e8b659dfd33ee23
#
_entry.id   06c174dac6f2d5664e8b659dfd33ee23
#
_cell.length_a   1.000
_cell.length_b   1.000
_cell.length_c   1.000
_cell.angle_alpha   90.00
_cell.angle_beta   90.00
_cell.angle_gamma   90.00
#
_symmetry.space_group_name_H-M   'P 1'
#
loop_
_entity.id
_entity.type
_entity.pdbx_description
1 polymer ?
#
loop_
_entity_poly.entity_id
_entity_poly.type
_entity_poly.pdbx_seq_one_letter_code
_entity_poly.pdbx_strand_id
1 'polypeptide(L)'
;MAKEISKVVKLQVKGGAANPSPPVGPALGAAGVNIMEFCKQFNARTQDKPGKICPVQITVYKDKSFDFVVKTPPAAVQLMEAAKLKSGSGEPNRKKVASVTWDVIKAIAEDKMVDLNAFTIESAMSMIAGTARSMGITVSGDAPF
;
A
#
# COMPACT_ATOMS: atom_id res chain seq x y z
N MET A 1 6.67 8.21 29.17
CA MET A 1 6.05 9.43 28.66
C MET A 1 5.83 9.32 27.16
N ALA A 2 4.70 9.80 26.70
CA ALA A 2 4.46 9.85 25.24
C ALA A 2 5.37 10.93 24.62
N LYS A 3 6.07 10.55 23.53
CA LYS A 3 6.89 11.50 22.78
C LYS A 3 5.99 12.40 21.94
N GLU A 4 6.33 13.66 21.85
CA GLU A 4 5.59 14.57 20.99
C GLU A 4 5.91 14.31 19.51
N ILE A 5 4.87 14.13 18.73
CA ILE A 5 4.97 13.91 17.28
C ILE A 5 5.29 15.24 16.60
N SER A 6 6.41 15.29 15.89
CA SER A 6 6.78 16.45 15.10
C SER A 6 6.12 16.40 13.71
N LYS A 7 6.20 15.25 13.07
CA LYS A 7 5.71 15.08 11.69
C LYS A 7 5.36 13.63 11.42
N VAL A 8 4.39 13.41 10.54
CA VAL A 8 4.07 12.07 10.02
C VAL A 8 4.35 12.07 8.53
N VAL A 9 5.15 11.11 8.07
CA VAL A 9 5.50 10.95 6.66
C VAL A 9 4.92 9.63 6.15
N LYS A 10 4.27 9.67 4.99
CA LYS A 10 3.72 8.47 4.36
C LYS A 10 4.42 8.25 3.03
N LEU A 11 4.98 7.06 2.86
CA LEU A 11 5.75 6.68 1.66
C LEU A 11 5.31 5.32 1.15
N GLN A 12 5.60 5.07 -0.11
CA GLN A 12 5.48 3.75 -0.71
C GLN A 12 6.87 3.32 -1.16
N VAL A 13 7.39 2.24 -0.59
CA VAL A 13 8.76 1.76 -0.82
C VAL A 13 8.71 0.27 -1.17
N LYS A 14 9.55 -0.14 -2.12
CA LYS A 14 9.66 -1.56 -2.46
C LYS A 14 10.28 -2.33 -1.30
N GLY A 15 9.65 -3.46 -0.94
CA GLY A 15 10.13 -4.31 0.13
C GLY A 15 11.53 -4.84 -0.14
N GLY A 16 12.39 -4.76 0.85
CA GLY A 16 13.77 -5.20 0.77
C GLY A 16 14.70 -4.35 -0.08
N ALA A 17 14.20 -3.25 -0.66
CA ALA A 17 14.94 -2.42 -1.61
C ALA A 17 14.91 -0.93 -1.26
N ALA A 18 14.70 -0.58 0.00
CA ALA A 18 14.75 0.82 0.43
C ALA A 18 16.18 1.34 0.33
N ASN A 19 16.33 2.51 -0.25
CA ASN A 19 17.61 3.19 -0.40
C ASN A 19 17.43 4.71 -0.29
N PRO A 20 18.52 5.49 -0.14
CA PRO A 20 18.44 6.93 0.01
C PRO A 20 18.01 7.71 -1.24
N SER A 21 17.82 7.03 -2.37
CA SER A 21 17.37 7.69 -3.60
C SER A 21 15.91 8.13 -3.52
N PRO A 22 15.46 9.07 -4.38
CA PRO A 22 14.03 9.43 -4.41
C PRO A 22 13.11 8.21 -4.57
N PRO A 23 11.92 8.16 -3.89
CA PRO A 23 11.34 9.25 -3.09
C PRO A 23 11.70 9.25 -1.60
N VAL A 24 12.51 8.29 -1.13
CA VAL A 24 12.79 8.10 0.29
C VAL A 24 13.68 9.21 0.86
N GLY A 25 14.78 9.49 0.18
CA GLY A 25 15.78 10.47 0.65
C GLY A 25 15.19 11.86 0.91
N PRO A 26 14.58 12.50 -0.11
CA PRO A 26 14.02 13.84 0.07
C PRO A 26 12.95 13.93 1.15
N ALA A 27 12.06 12.93 1.24
CA ALA A 27 10.98 12.93 2.22
C ALA A 27 11.51 12.83 3.66
N LEU A 28 12.45 11.92 3.90
CA LEU A 28 13.05 11.72 5.22
C LEU A 28 14.03 12.83 5.58
N GLY A 29 14.77 13.31 4.60
CA GLY A 29 15.67 14.46 4.80
C GLY A 29 14.93 15.70 5.25
N ALA A 30 13.79 16.00 4.63
CA ALA A 30 12.93 17.11 5.03
C ALA A 30 12.35 16.94 6.43
N ALA A 31 12.16 15.71 6.87
CA ALA A 31 11.67 15.40 8.22
C ALA A 31 12.79 15.36 9.28
N GLY A 32 14.05 15.37 8.86
CA GLY A 32 15.21 15.31 9.76
C GLY A 32 15.52 13.92 10.31
N VAL A 33 15.07 12.88 9.62
CA VAL A 33 15.27 11.48 10.04
C VAL A 33 16.56 10.92 9.44
N ASN A 34 17.22 10.01 10.17
CA ASN A 34 18.36 9.27 9.64
C ASN A 34 17.91 8.27 8.58
N ILE A 35 18.19 8.62 7.32
CA ILE A 35 17.74 7.87 6.15
C ILE A 35 18.35 6.47 6.12
N MET A 36 19.62 6.34 6.42
CA MET A 36 20.33 5.04 6.37
C MET A 36 19.79 4.07 7.42
N GLU A 37 19.51 4.56 8.61
CA GLU A 37 18.93 3.74 9.67
C GLU A 37 17.52 3.26 9.32
N PHE A 38 16.72 4.15 8.76
CA PHE A 38 15.38 3.79 8.27
C PHE A 38 15.47 2.70 7.20
N CYS A 39 16.30 2.89 6.19
CA CYS A 39 16.47 1.91 5.11
C CYS A 39 16.88 0.53 5.65
N LYS A 40 17.82 0.50 6.58
CA LYS A 40 18.29 -0.72 7.21
C LYS A 40 17.17 -1.45 7.96
N GLN A 41 16.44 -0.75 8.80
CA GLN A 41 15.33 -1.32 9.57
C GLN A 41 14.18 -1.77 8.67
N PHE A 42 13.83 -0.96 7.67
CA PHE A 42 12.77 -1.28 6.71
C PHE A 42 13.12 -2.55 5.92
N ASN A 43 14.33 -2.62 5.39
CA ASN A 43 14.78 -3.79 4.63
C ASN A 43 14.75 -5.05 5.50
N ALA A 44 15.15 -4.94 6.77
CA ALA A 44 15.10 -6.07 7.71
C ALA A 44 13.66 -6.56 7.94
N ARG A 45 12.69 -5.64 8.04
CA ARG A 45 11.28 -5.98 8.27
C ARG A 45 10.55 -6.48 7.03
N THR A 46 11.05 -6.16 5.83
CA THR A 46 10.37 -6.49 4.58
C THR A 46 11.11 -7.55 3.75
N GLN A 47 12.05 -8.29 4.36
CA GLN A 47 12.79 -9.35 3.68
C GLN A 47 11.90 -10.47 3.12
N ASP A 48 10.76 -10.71 3.76
CA ASP A 48 9.77 -11.71 3.35
C ASP A 48 8.88 -11.24 2.19
N LYS A 49 8.98 -9.97 1.81
CA LYS A 49 8.16 -9.37 0.75
C LYS A 49 9.01 -8.63 -0.29
N PRO A 50 10.01 -9.30 -0.89
CA PRO A 50 10.89 -8.62 -1.83
C PRO A 50 10.14 -8.19 -3.11
N GLY A 51 10.42 -6.98 -3.57
CA GLY A 51 9.84 -6.45 -4.81
C GLY A 51 8.41 -5.95 -4.72
N LYS A 52 7.70 -6.19 -3.62
CA LYS A 52 6.34 -5.66 -3.42
C LYS A 52 6.40 -4.23 -2.91
N ILE A 53 5.52 -3.38 -3.42
CA ILE A 53 5.41 -2.01 -2.93
C ILE A 53 4.67 -2.05 -1.59
N CYS A 54 5.36 -1.59 -0.54
CA CYS A 54 4.80 -1.54 0.81
C CYS A 54 4.56 -0.08 1.22
N PRO A 55 3.33 0.30 1.57
CA PRO A 55 3.08 1.61 2.17
C PRO A 55 3.70 1.65 3.56
N VAL A 56 4.38 2.73 3.87
CA VAL A 56 5.01 2.94 5.18
C VAL A 56 4.52 4.26 5.75
N GLN A 57 4.07 4.22 6.98
CA GLN A 57 3.75 5.42 7.75
C GLN A 57 4.85 5.63 8.79
N ILE A 58 5.59 6.72 8.67
CA ILE A 58 6.71 7.05 9.55
C ILE A 58 6.28 8.19 10.46
N THR A 59 6.34 7.95 11.76
CA THR A 59 6.07 8.98 12.76
C THR A 59 7.39 9.52 13.26
N VAL A 60 7.63 10.82 13.08
CA VAL A 60 8.85 11.49 13.50
C VAL A 60 8.55 12.30 14.76
N TYR A 61 9.38 12.14 15.78
CA TYR A 61 9.25 12.83 17.05
C TYR A 61 10.16 14.06 17.14
N LYS A 62 9.88 14.93 18.09
CA LYS A 62 10.67 16.16 18.27
C LYS A 62 12.15 15.91 18.63
N ASP A 63 12.43 14.77 19.23
CA ASP A 63 13.81 14.34 19.57
C ASP A 63 14.57 13.74 18.39
N LYS A 64 14.01 13.81 17.17
CA LYS A 64 14.54 13.24 15.93
C LYS A 64 14.53 11.71 15.88
N SER A 65 13.91 11.05 16.86
CA SER A 65 13.64 9.63 16.75
C SER A 65 12.45 9.40 15.84
N PHE A 66 12.30 8.17 15.35
CA PHE A 66 11.19 7.81 14.48
C PHE A 66 10.70 6.40 14.78
N ASP A 67 9.42 6.19 14.52
CA ASP A 67 8.82 4.86 14.46
C ASP A 67 8.13 4.72 13.11
N PHE A 68 8.03 3.51 12.61
CA PHE A 68 7.33 3.27 11.36
C PHE A 68 6.50 2.00 11.39
N VAL A 69 5.42 2.02 10.62
CA VAL A 69 4.52 0.88 10.44
C VAL A 69 4.49 0.53 8.96
N VAL A 70 4.79 -0.73 8.64
CA VAL A 70 4.70 -1.25 7.27
C VAL A 70 3.33 -1.86 7.09
N LYS A 71 2.60 -1.39 6.09
CA LYS A 71 1.26 -1.90 5.77
C LYS A 71 1.33 -2.90 4.62
N THR A 72 0.23 -3.60 4.36
CA THR A 72 0.12 -4.50 3.21
C THR A 72 0.19 -3.70 1.91
N PRO A 73 0.58 -4.34 0.77
CA PRO A 73 0.63 -3.65 -0.51
C PRO A 73 -0.67 -2.93 -0.84
N PRO A 74 -0.62 -1.76 -1.52
CA PRO A 74 -1.85 -1.05 -1.89
C PRO A 74 -2.78 -1.91 -2.74
N ALA A 75 -4.08 -1.78 -2.51
CA ALA A 75 -5.09 -2.53 -3.25
C ALA A 75 -4.97 -2.29 -4.77
N ALA A 76 -4.68 -1.05 -5.16
CA ALA A 76 -4.48 -0.69 -6.57
C ALA A 76 -3.34 -1.49 -7.21
N VAL A 77 -2.21 -1.62 -6.51
CA VAL A 77 -1.05 -2.38 -7.01
C VAL A 77 -1.39 -3.86 -7.14
N GLN A 78 -2.04 -4.43 -6.14
CA GLN A 78 -2.47 -5.84 -6.16
C GLN A 78 -3.45 -6.12 -7.30
N LEU A 79 -4.39 -5.21 -7.54
CA LEU A 79 -5.34 -5.32 -8.65
C LEU A 79 -4.64 -5.25 -10.00
N MET A 80 -3.67 -4.35 -10.17
CA MET A 80 -2.89 -4.25 -11.41
C MET A 80 -2.07 -5.52 -11.66
N GLU A 81 -1.46 -6.07 -10.64
CA GLU A 81 -0.71 -7.34 -10.75
C GLU A 81 -1.64 -8.49 -11.15
N ALA A 82 -2.79 -8.60 -10.51
CA ALA A 82 -3.78 -9.64 -10.80
C ALA A 82 -4.35 -9.52 -12.23
N ALA A 83 -4.54 -8.29 -12.70
CA ALA A 83 -5.05 -8.02 -14.05
C ALA A 83 -3.93 -7.93 -15.11
N LYS A 84 -2.66 -8.06 -14.70
CA LYS A 84 -1.47 -7.95 -15.56
C LYS A 84 -1.38 -6.61 -16.29
N LEU A 85 -1.72 -5.54 -15.60
CA LEU A 85 -1.67 -4.18 -16.12
C LEU A 85 -0.44 -3.44 -15.62
N LYS A 86 0.06 -2.52 -16.43
CA LYS A 86 1.13 -1.59 -16.03
C LYS A 86 0.57 -0.36 -15.33
N SER A 87 -0.62 0.07 -15.70
CA SER A 87 -1.30 1.21 -15.10
C SER A 87 -2.81 1.07 -15.23
N GLY A 88 -3.55 1.77 -14.38
CA GLY A 88 -4.99 1.84 -14.48
C GLY A 88 -5.47 2.75 -15.62
N SER A 89 -6.78 2.83 -15.81
CA SER A 89 -7.39 3.69 -16.83
C SER A 89 -7.28 5.17 -16.46
N GLY A 90 -6.99 6.00 -17.43
CA GLY A 90 -7.07 7.46 -17.28
C GLY A 90 -8.52 7.98 -17.27
N GLU A 91 -9.45 7.21 -17.84
CA GLU A 91 -10.88 7.52 -17.87
C GLU A 91 -11.70 6.32 -17.41
N PRO A 92 -11.66 5.96 -16.10
CA PRO A 92 -12.21 4.68 -15.63
C PRO A 92 -13.73 4.55 -15.79
N ASN A 93 -14.44 5.65 -15.88
CA ASN A 93 -15.89 5.64 -16.12
C ASN A 93 -16.26 5.36 -17.58
N ARG A 94 -15.34 5.56 -18.51
CA ARG A 94 -15.55 5.38 -19.95
C ARG A 94 -14.76 4.22 -20.52
N LYS A 95 -13.48 4.12 -20.14
CA LYS A 95 -12.56 3.10 -20.66
C LYS A 95 -12.26 2.07 -19.60
N LYS A 96 -12.74 0.85 -19.82
CA LYS A 96 -12.42 -0.29 -18.97
C LYS A 96 -11.20 -1.00 -19.56
N VAL A 97 -10.18 -1.22 -18.75
CA VAL A 97 -8.88 -1.76 -19.22
C VAL A 97 -8.70 -3.23 -18.91
N ALA A 98 -9.45 -3.78 -17.96
CA ALA A 98 -9.35 -5.19 -17.57
C ALA A 98 -10.60 -5.63 -16.84
N SER A 99 -10.67 -6.94 -16.60
CA SER A 99 -11.72 -7.55 -15.77
C SER A 99 -11.09 -8.56 -14.83
N VAL A 100 -11.55 -8.63 -13.60
CA VAL A 100 -11.14 -9.61 -12.59
C VAL A 100 -12.39 -10.32 -12.04
N THR A 101 -12.20 -11.50 -11.47
CA THR A 101 -13.28 -12.27 -10.85
C THR A 101 -13.41 -11.92 -9.37
N TRP A 102 -14.54 -12.29 -8.77
CA TRP A 102 -14.74 -12.13 -7.33
C TRP A 102 -13.76 -12.96 -6.50
N ASP A 103 -13.25 -14.07 -7.04
CA ASP A 103 -12.22 -14.88 -6.35
C ASP A 103 -10.93 -14.10 -6.17
N VAL A 104 -10.51 -13.34 -7.18
CA VAL A 104 -9.33 -12.45 -7.10
C VAL A 104 -9.57 -11.35 -6.06
N ILE A 105 -10.75 -10.73 -6.09
CA ILE A 105 -11.13 -9.70 -5.12
C ILE A 105 -11.09 -10.26 -3.69
N LYS A 106 -11.60 -11.46 -3.50
CA LYS A 106 -11.59 -12.14 -2.20
C LYS A 106 -10.17 -12.39 -1.70
N ALA A 107 -9.28 -12.87 -2.56
CA ALA A 107 -7.88 -13.11 -2.21
C ALA A 107 -7.18 -11.82 -1.76
N ILE A 108 -7.39 -10.72 -2.47
CA ILE A 108 -6.84 -9.41 -2.13
C ILE A 108 -7.43 -8.92 -0.80
N ALA A 109 -8.74 -9.08 -0.61
CA ALA A 109 -9.42 -8.67 0.62
C ALA A 109 -8.90 -9.43 1.84
N GLU A 110 -8.70 -10.74 1.72
CA GLU A 110 -8.14 -11.57 2.80
C GLU A 110 -6.73 -11.11 3.19
N ASP A 111 -5.89 -10.82 2.21
CA ASP A 111 -4.51 -10.35 2.44
C ASP A 111 -4.50 -8.99 3.14
N LYS A 112 -5.47 -8.11 2.82
CA LYS A 112 -5.54 -6.76 3.38
C LYS A 112 -6.41 -6.62 4.62
N MET A 113 -7.04 -7.67 5.11
CA MET A 113 -7.96 -7.57 6.27
C MET A 113 -7.31 -6.90 7.49
N VAL A 114 -6.00 -7.07 7.68
CA VAL A 114 -5.27 -6.46 8.80
C VAL A 114 -5.23 -4.93 8.73
N ASP A 115 -5.31 -4.37 7.53
CA ASP A 115 -5.24 -2.92 7.30
C ASP A 115 -6.60 -2.29 7.01
N LEU A 116 -7.60 -3.10 6.67
CA LEU A 116 -8.92 -2.62 6.30
C LEU A 116 -9.80 -2.37 7.53
N ASN A 117 -10.65 -1.37 7.42
CA ASN A 117 -11.66 -1.06 8.43
C ASN A 117 -12.96 -1.83 8.14
N ALA A 118 -12.83 -3.10 7.80
CA ALA A 118 -13.97 -3.98 7.52
C ALA A 118 -14.06 -5.07 8.58
N PHE A 119 -15.26 -5.36 9.03
CA PHE A 119 -15.48 -6.41 10.03
C PHE A 119 -15.68 -7.80 9.41
N THR A 120 -16.14 -7.83 8.16
CA THR A 120 -16.39 -9.08 7.44
C THR A 120 -15.62 -9.08 6.13
N ILE A 121 -15.39 -10.30 5.59
CA ILE A 121 -14.70 -10.44 4.31
C ILE A 121 -15.55 -9.86 3.15
N GLU A 122 -16.87 -9.96 3.23
CA GLU A 122 -17.77 -9.39 2.23
C GLU A 122 -17.64 -7.87 2.16
N SER A 123 -17.56 -7.20 3.31
CA SER A 123 -17.33 -5.75 3.37
C SER A 123 -15.98 -5.38 2.78
N ALA A 124 -14.94 -6.16 3.09
CA ALA A 124 -13.61 -5.97 2.53
C ALA A 124 -13.63 -6.15 1.01
N MET A 125 -14.33 -7.15 0.51
CA MET A 125 -14.49 -7.39 -0.94
C MET A 125 -15.17 -6.19 -1.62
N SER A 126 -16.19 -5.61 -1.00
CA SER A 126 -16.87 -4.43 -1.52
C SER A 126 -15.91 -3.23 -1.63
N MET A 127 -15.05 -3.04 -0.63
CA MET A 127 -14.03 -1.98 -0.65
C MET A 127 -13.04 -2.16 -1.79
N ILE A 128 -12.54 -3.38 -1.97
CA ILE A 128 -11.58 -3.71 -3.05
C ILE A 128 -12.26 -3.58 -4.42
N ALA A 129 -13.49 -4.05 -4.56
CA ALA A 129 -14.24 -3.91 -5.81
C ALA A 129 -14.47 -2.44 -6.19
N GLY A 130 -14.73 -1.57 -5.21
CA GLY A 130 -14.82 -0.13 -5.43
C GLY A 130 -13.51 0.47 -5.93
N THR A 131 -12.39 0.05 -5.38
CA THR A 131 -11.06 0.46 -5.84
C THR A 131 -10.83 0.01 -7.29
N ALA A 132 -11.16 -1.23 -7.63
CA ALA A 132 -11.07 -1.75 -8.99
C ALA A 132 -11.89 -0.93 -9.97
N ARG A 133 -13.11 -0.60 -9.59
CA ARG A 133 -14.00 0.25 -10.39
C ARG A 133 -13.38 1.62 -10.67
N SER A 134 -12.75 2.22 -9.67
CA SER A 134 -12.09 3.52 -9.82
C SER A 134 -10.87 3.48 -10.74
N MET A 135 -10.33 2.30 -11.01
CA MET A 135 -9.19 2.07 -11.89
C MET A 135 -9.58 1.65 -13.30
N GLY A 136 -10.87 1.50 -13.59
CA GLY A 136 -11.34 0.99 -14.85
C GLY A 136 -11.26 -0.54 -14.97
N ILE A 137 -11.17 -1.23 -13.87
CA ILE A 137 -11.20 -2.70 -13.81
C ILE A 137 -12.61 -3.13 -13.43
N THR A 138 -13.22 -3.95 -14.28
CA THR A 138 -14.54 -4.50 -13.98
C THR A 138 -14.42 -5.80 -13.19
N VAL A 139 -15.39 -6.05 -12.31
CA VAL A 139 -15.46 -7.32 -11.58
C VAL A 139 -16.52 -8.18 -12.25
N SER A 140 -16.12 -9.33 -12.78
CA SER A 140 -17.02 -10.23 -13.49
C SER A 140 -17.78 -11.15 -12.54
N GLY A 141 -19.04 -11.39 -12.86
CA GLY A 141 -19.94 -12.22 -12.06
C GLY A 141 -20.72 -11.44 -11.01
N ASP A 142 -21.67 -12.11 -10.40
CA ASP A 142 -22.50 -11.53 -9.34
C ASP A 142 -21.75 -11.51 -8.01
N ALA A 143 -22.01 -10.49 -7.20
CA ALA A 143 -21.43 -10.40 -5.86
C ALA A 143 -21.89 -11.62 -5.03
N PRO A 144 -20.95 -12.30 -4.33
CA PRO A 144 -21.28 -13.49 -3.53
C PRO A 144 -21.96 -13.17 -2.20
N PHE A 145 -22.39 -11.94 -2.03
CA PHE A 145 -23.02 -11.46 -0.80
C PHE A 145 -24.21 -10.53 -1.05
#